data_8789c02b7b42ec659ca06eb960a722e4
#
_entry.id   8789c02b7b42ec659ca06eb960a722e4
#
_cell.length_a   1.000
_cell.length_b   1.000
_cell.length_c   1.000
_cell.angle_alpha   90.00
_cell.angle_beta   90.00
_cell.angle_gamma   90.00
#
_symmetry.space_group_name_H-M   'P 1'
#
loop_
_entity.id
_entity.type
_entity.pdbx_description
1 polymer ?
#
loop_
_entity_poly.entity_id
_entity_poly.type
_entity_poly.pdbx_seq_one_letter_code
_entity_poly.pdbx_strand_id
1 'polypeptide(L)'
;MENRKEGETYTFYDGPPTANGKPHIGHVLTRVIKDMIPRYRTMKGYMVPRKAGWDTHGLPVELEVEKLLGLDGKDQIEEYGLEPFIDRCKESVWKYKGMWEDFSGTVGFLSLIHI
;
A
#
# COMPACT_ATOMS: atom_id res chain seq x y z
N MET A 1 -20.05 -4.81 7.15
CA MET A 1 -20.36 -4.61 5.72
C MET A 1 -21.56 -5.40 5.24
N GLU A 2 -21.62 -6.68 5.49
CA GLU A 2 -22.73 -7.53 5.03
C GLU A 2 -24.11 -7.06 5.48
N ASN A 3 -24.21 -6.55 6.70
CA ASN A 3 -25.46 -6.01 7.27
C ASN A 3 -25.93 -4.68 6.64
N ARG A 4 -25.19 -4.13 5.69
CA ARG A 4 -25.47 -2.84 5.04
C ARG A 4 -25.59 -2.95 3.52
N LYS A 5 -25.70 -4.17 2.97
CA LYS A 5 -25.78 -4.40 1.52
C LYS A 5 -26.94 -3.68 0.83
N GLU A 6 -28.03 -3.47 1.56
CA GLU A 6 -29.23 -2.77 1.07
C GLU A 6 -29.23 -1.26 1.38
N GLY A 7 -28.19 -0.76 2.06
CA GLY A 7 -28.06 0.63 2.41
C GLY A 7 -27.61 1.50 1.24
N GLU A 8 -27.81 2.80 1.38
CA GLU A 8 -27.25 3.78 0.46
C GLU A 8 -25.73 3.65 0.39
N THR A 9 -25.16 3.64 -0.79
CA THR A 9 -23.73 3.48 -0.98
C THR A 9 -22.97 4.77 -0.73
N TYR A 10 -21.96 4.71 0.14
CA TYR A 10 -20.96 5.76 0.30
C TYR A 10 -19.64 5.30 -0.29
N THR A 11 -19.24 5.91 -1.39
CA THR A 11 -18.01 5.54 -2.08
C THR A 11 -16.80 6.23 -1.46
N PHE A 12 -15.80 5.44 -1.12
CA PHE A 12 -14.55 5.91 -0.56
C PHE A 12 -13.37 5.37 -1.39
N TYR A 13 -12.55 6.29 -1.87
CA TYR A 13 -11.32 5.95 -2.61
C TYR A 13 -10.10 6.15 -1.73
N ASP A 14 -9.24 5.15 -1.70
CA ASP A 14 -7.95 5.21 -1.03
C ASP A 14 -6.82 5.36 -2.05
N GLY A 15 -5.90 6.27 -1.79
CA GLY A 15 -4.62 6.32 -2.48
C GLY A 15 -3.72 5.23 -1.92
N PRO A 16 -3.32 4.23 -2.71
CA PRO A 16 -2.52 3.13 -2.21
C PRO A 16 -1.12 3.59 -1.78
N PRO A 17 -0.54 3.01 -0.73
CA PRO A 17 0.84 3.28 -0.37
C PRO A 17 1.79 2.67 -1.39
N THR A 18 2.91 3.34 -1.64
CA THR A 18 4.01 2.78 -2.41
C THR A 18 4.79 1.80 -1.55
N ALA A 19 5.02 0.60 -2.07
CA ALA A 19 5.75 -0.46 -1.37
C ALA A 19 7.27 -0.27 -1.50
N ASN A 20 7.79 0.88 -1.06
CA ASN A 20 9.20 1.26 -1.18
C ASN A 20 9.89 1.59 0.15
N GLY A 21 9.23 1.37 1.26
CA GLY A 21 9.80 1.67 2.57
C GLY A 21 8.98 1.14 3.73
N LYS A 22 9.58 1.19 4.92
CA LYS A 22 8.92 0.75 6.14
C LYS A 22 7.82 1.73 6.56
N PRO A 23 6.69 1.23 7.11
CA PRO A 23 5.68 2.08 7.73
C PRO A 23 6.28 2.90 8.88
N HIS A 24 5.82 4.12 9.05
CA HIS A 24 6.22 5.01 10.15
C HIS A 24 5.02 5.75 10.75
N ILE A 25 5.27 6.53 11.80
CA ILE A 25 4.20 7.20 12.55
C ILE A 25 3.32 8.13 11.70
N GLY A 26 3.88 8.77 10.68
CA GLY A 26 3.10 9.58 9.73
C GLY A 26 2.08 8.75 8.94
N HIS A 27 2.42 7.52 8.62
CA HIS A 27 1.49 6.58 7.99
C HIS A 27 0.37 6.15 8.95
N VAL A 28 0.66 6.01 10.25
CA VAL A 28 -0.36 5.74 11.28
C VAL A 28 -1.42 6.83 11.28
N LEU A 29 -1.01 8.09 11.33
CA LEU A 29 -1.93 9.23 11.33
C LEU A 29 -2.85 9.22 10.11
N THR A 30 -2.28 9.07 8.92
CA THR A 30 -3.04 9.03 7.68
C THR A 30 -4.02 7.86 7.64
N ARG A 31 -3.60 6.68 8.06
CA ARG A 31 -4.45 5.49 8.10
C ARG A 31 -5.57 5.60 9.11
N VAL A 32 -5.33 6.18 10.28
CA VAL A 32 -6.37 6.41 11.28
C VAL A 32 -7.46 7.32 10.74
N ILE A 33 -7.10 8.40 10.07
CA ILE A 33 -8.06 9.33 9.46
C ILE A 33 -8.85 8.63 8.34
N LYS A 34 -8.17 7.93 7.46
CA LYS A 34 -8.81 7.19 6.36
C LYS A 34 -9.75 6.09 6.85
N ASP A 35 -9.45 5.45 7.97
CA ASP A 35 -10.27 4.39 8.54
C ASP A 35 -11.48 4.93 9.31
N MET A 36 -11.35 6.08 9.94
CA MET A 36 -12.41 6.70 10.73
C MET A 36 -13.65 7.03 9.89
N ILE A 37 -13.47 7.63 8.74
CA ILE A 37 -14.58 8.09 7.89
C ILE A 37 -15.43 6.92 7.39
N PRO A 38 -14.88 5.85 6.79
CA PRO A 38 -15.65 4.68 6.41
C PRO A 38 -16.36 3.99 7.57
N ARG A 39 -15.71 3.88 8.74
CA ARG A 39 -16.33 3.31 9.95
C ARG A 39 -17.53 4.15 10.41
N TYR A 40 -17.37 5.46 10.46
CA TYR A 40 -18.43 6.38 10.82
C TYR A 40 -19.62 6.26 9.88
N ARG A 41 -19.39 6.27 8.58
CA ARG A 41 -20.44 6.12 7.57
C ARG A 41 -21.14 4.77 7.66
N THR A 42 -20.40 3.69 7.91
CA THR A 42 -21.00 2.37 8.15
C THR A 42 -21.90 2.36 9.37
N MET A 43 -21.50 2.99 10.46
CA MET A 43 -22.34 3.14 11.66
C MET A 43 -23.59 3.97 11.41
N LYS A 44 -23.56 4.90 10.47
CA LYS A 44 -24.71 5.70 10.04
C LYS A 44 -25.67 4.93 9.13
N GLY A 45 -25.37 3.72 8.74
CA GLY A 45 -26.23 2.87 7.94
C GLY A 45 -25.86 2.78 6.46
N TYR A 46 -24.79 3.45 6.03
CA TYR A 46 -24.31 3.37 4.65
C TYR A 46 -23.60 2.04 4.36
N MET A 47 -23.72 1.59 3.12
CA MET A 47 -22.88 0.53 2.60
C MET A 47 -21.60 1.18 2.07
N VAL A 48 -20.46 0.88 2.70
CA VAL A 48 -19.16 1.47 2.37
C VAL A 48 -18.22 0.38 1.85
N PRO A 49 -18.11 0.21 0.53
CA PRO A 49 -17.13 -0.70 -0.04
C PRO A 49 -15.71 -0.23 0.30
N ARG A 50 -14.90 -1.15 0.81
CA ARG A 50 -13.51 -0.88 1.18
C ARG A 50 -12.60 -1.81 0.41
N LYS A 51 -11.80 -1.23 -0.48
CA LYS A 51 -10.83 -1.96 -1.26
C LYS A 51 -9.47 -1.31 -1.07
N ALA A 52 -8.52 -2.07 -0.63
CA ALA A 52 -7.13 -1.62 -0.56
C ALA A 52 -6.34 -2.11 -1.78
N GLY A 53 -5.24 -1.45 -2.03
CA GLY A 53 -4.32 -1.78 -3.10
C GLY A 53 -2.91 -1.35 -2.76
N TRP A 54 -2.02 -1.53 -3.71
CA TRP A 54 -0.60 -1.23 -3.60
C TRP A 54 -0.15 -0.48 -4.84
N ASP A 55 0.72 0.50 -4.63
CA ASP A 55 1.52 1.09 -5.69
C ASP A 55 2.86 0.35 -5.71
N THR A 56 3.07 -0.46 -6.76
CA THR A 56 4.12 -1.48 -6.76
C THR A 56 5.21 -1.25 -7.79
N HIS A 57 5.19 -0.16 -8.51
CA HIS A 57 6.13 0.12 -9.58
C HIS A 57 6.48 1.61 -9.67
N GLY A 58 7.37 1.92 -10.61
CA GLY A 58 7.79 3.28 -10.88
C GLY A 58 9.02 3.71 -10.09
N LEU A 59 9.37 4.97 -10.27
CA LEU A 59 10.60 5.56 -9.76
C LEU A 59 10.86 5.36 -8.24
N PRO A 60 9.86 5.43 -7.35
CA PRO A 60 10.11 5.20 -5.92
C PRO A 60 10.68 3.81 -5.60
N VAL A 61 10.19 2.78 -6.28
CA VAL A 61 10.70 1.41 -6.11
C VAL A 61 12.10 1.26 -6.71
N GLU A 62 12.31 1.82 -7.89
CA GLU A 62 13.60 1.80 -8.56
C GLU A 62 14.68 2.48 -7.72
N LEU A 63 14.44 3.68 -7.20
CA LEU A 63 15.37 4.40 -6.35
C LEU A 63 15.73 3.65 -5.05
N GLU A 64 14.78 2.95 -4.47
CA GLU A 64 15.04 2.13 -3.28
C GLU A 64 15.96 0.97 -3.61
N VAL A 65 15.73 0.29 -4.73
CA VAL A 65 16.57 -0.84 -5.16
C VAL A 65 17.95 -0.36 -5.62
N GLU A 66 18.05 0.79 -6.28
CA GLU A 66 19.35 1.42 -6.60
C GLU A 66 20.19 1.65 -5.34
N LYS A 67 19.59 2.19 -4.28
CA LYS A 67 20.27 2.37 -2.99
C LYS A 67 20.71 1.05 -2.37
N LEU A 68 19.86 0.03 -2.40
CA LEU A 68 20.18 -1.29 -1.83
C LEU A 68 21.32 -1.99 -2.55
N LEU A 69 21.41 -1.81 -3.87
CA LEU A 69 22.45 -2.40 -4.70
C LEU A 69 23.68 -1.51 -4.84
N GLY A 70 23.64 -0.27 -4.34
CA GLY A 70 24.73 0.69 -4.48
C GLY A 70 24.96 1.19 -5.91
N LEU A 71 23.91 1.16 -6.73
CA LEU A 71 23.93 1.66 -8.10
C LEU A 71 23.64 3.16 -8.14
N ASP A 72 24.24 3.86 -9.10
CA ASP A 72 24.02 5.28 -9.32
C ASP A 72 23.76 5.55 -10.80
N GLY A 73 22.51 5.71 -11.14
CA GLY A 73 22.05 6.07 -12.45
C GLY A 73 21.85 4.93 -13.43
N LYS A 74 21.32 5.30 -14.58
CA LYS A 74 20.88 4.39 -15.62
C LYS A 74 22.00 3.48 -16.17
N ASP A 75 23.18 4.05 -16.36
CA ASP A 75 24.31 3.33 -16.96
C ASP A 75 24.76 2.15 -16.09
N GLN A 76 24.77 2.33 -14.77
CA GLN A 76 25.10 1.25 -13.83
C GLN A 76 24.00 0.19 -13.76
N ILE A 77 22.73 0.57 -13.91
CA ILE A 77 21.62 -0.37 -14.00
C ILE A 77 21.74 -1.23 -15.26
N GLU A 78 22.10 -0.64 -16.39
CA GLU A 78 22.31 -1.37 -17.64
C GLU A 78 23.50 -2.35 -17.54
N GLU A 79 24.59 -1.98 -16.88
CA GLU A 79 25.72 -2.87 -16.60
C GLU A 79 25.34 -4.03 -15.66
N TYR A 80 24.54 -3.75 -14.63
CA TYR A 80 24.03 -4.78 -13.71
C TYR A 80 23.13 -5.79 -14.42
N GLY A 81 22.38 -5.34 -15.42
CA GLY A 81 21.42 -6.11 -16.18
C GLY A 81 19.98 -5.75 -15.81
N LEU A 82 19.18 -5.51 -16.83
CA LEU A 82 17.79 -5.05 -16.64
C LEU A 82 16.93 -6.12 -15.98
N GLU A 83 17.02 -7.38 -16.42
CA GLU A 83 16.23 -8.47 -15.85
C GLU A 83 16.53 -8.73 -14.37
N PRO A 84 17.80 -8.88 -13.95
CA PRO A 84 18.13 -8.99 -12.53
C PRO A 84 17.69 -7.79 -11.70
N PHE A 85 17.75 -6.59 -12.25
CA PHE A 85 17.28 -5.38 -11.58
C PHE A 85 15.77 -5.40 -11.35
N ILE A 86 14.99 -5.79 -12.36
CA ILE A 86 13.53 -5.93 -12.25
C ILE A 86 13.18 -7.00 -11.21
N ASP A 87 13.87 -8.10 -11.16
CA ASP A 87 13.62 -9.15 -10.17
C ASP A 87 13.90 -8.66 -8.74
N ARG A 88 14.94 -7.85 -8.55
CA ARG A 88 15.22 -7.19 -7.26
C ARG A 88 14.11 -6.19 -6.89
N CYS A 89 13.58 -5.46 -7.84
CA CYS A 89 12.42 -4.57 -7.62
C CYS A 89 11.19 -5.36 -7.14
N LYS A 90 10.89 -6.47 -7.77
CA LYS A 90 9.79 -7.36 -7.36
C LYS A 90 9.98 -7.91 -5.95
N GLU A 91 11.17 -8.41 -5.63
CA GLU A 91 11.48 -8.92 -4.29
C GLU A 91 11.30 -7.84 -3.22
N SER A 92 11.78 -6.62 -3.48
CA SER A 92 11.64 -5.48 -2.58
C SER A 92 10.19 -5.14 -2.30
N VAL A 93 9.36 -5.10 -3.34
CA VAL A 93 7.92 -4.84 -3.22
C VAL A 93 7.23 -5.88 -2.35
N TRP A 94 7.48 -7.17 -2.58
CA TRP A 94 6.87 -8.23 -1.78
C TRP A 94 7.31 -8.20 -0.32
N LYS A 95 8.56 -7.87 -0.05
CA LYS A 95 9.08 -7.68 1.31
C LYS A 95 8.34 -6.57 2.05
N TYR A 96 8.21 -5.40 1.46
CA TYR A 96 7.52 -4.27 2.08
C TYR A 96 6.01 -4.49 2.17
N LYS A 97 5.41 -5.19 1.22
CA LYS A 97 3.99 -5.57 1.29
C LYS A 97 3.68 -6.31 2.58
N GLY A 98 4.46 -7.33 2.93
CA GLY A 98 4.28 -8.06 4.18
C GLY A 98 4.36 -7.17 5.42
N MET A 99 5.34 -6.26 5.48
CA MET A 99 5.46 -5.30 6.57
C MET A 99 4.25 -4.37 6.70
N TRP A 100 3.70 -3.93 5.57
CA TRP A 100 2.52 -3.07 5.55
C TRP A 100 1.24 -3.81 5.94
N GLU A 101 1.12 -5.08 5.60
CA GLU A 101 0.00 -5.93 6.04
C GLU A 101 0.01 -6.11 7.56
N ASP A 102 1.16 -6.42 8.14
CA ASP A 102 1.34 -6.52 9.60
C ASP A 102 1.06 -5.19 10.29
N PHE A 103 1.55 -4.11 9.75
CA PHE A 103 1.29 -2.76 10.24
C PHE A 103 -0.21 -2.43 10.21
N SER A 104 -0.90 -2.73 9.13
CA SER A 104 -2.35 -2.50 8.99
C SER A 104 -3.14 -3.32 10.02
N GLY A 105 -2.72 -4.55 10.28
CA GLY A 105 -3.28 -5.38 11.35
C GLY A 105 -3.07 -4.77 12.74
N THR A 106 -1.87 -4.29 13.01
CA THR A 106 -1.51 -3.69 14.29
C THR A 106 -2.30 -2.42 14.61
N VAL A 107 -2.48 -1.53 13.63
CA VAL A 107 -3.25 -0.30 13.80
C VAL A 107 -4.76 -0.48 13.63
N GLY A 108 -5.21 -1.68 13.29
CA GLY A 108 -6.62 -2.01 13.13
C GLY A 108 -7.27 -1.38 11.89
N PHE A 109 -6.48 -1.08 10.86
CA PHE A 109 -7.00 -0.54 9.61
C PHE A 109 -7.92 -1.54 8.91
N LEU A 110 -9.19 -1.18 8.80
CA LEU A 110 -10.22 -2.06 8.27
C LEU A 110 -10.36 -1.92 6.76
N SER A 111 -9.76 -2.82 6.03
CA SER A 111 -9.89 -2.92 4.58
C SER A 111 -9.99 -4.37 4.14
N LEU A 112 -10.60 -4.59 3.00
CA LEU A 112 -10.55 -5.88 2.33
C LEU A 112 -9.31 -5.89 1.44
N ILE A 113 -8.21 -6.35 2.04
CA ILE A 113 -7.03 -6.53 1.27
C ILE A 113 -7.08 -7.89 0.71
N HIS A 114 -7.65 -8.21 -0.25
CA HIS A 114 -7.45 -9.41 -0.93
C HIS A 114 -8.32 -9.48 -1.97
N ILE A 115 -7.85 -9.77 -2.50
CA ILE A 115 -8.12 -10.69 -3.18
C ILE A 115 -7.34 -10.60 -4.16
#